data_a0a3b7f4352765de70c2b589c47fe96e
#
_entry.id   a0a3b7f4352765de70c2b589c47fe96e
#
_cell.length_a   1.000
_cell.length_b   1.000
_cell.length_c   1.000
_cell.angle_alpha   90.00
_cell.angle_beta   90.00
_cell.angle_gamma   90.00
#
_symmetry.space_group_name_H-M   'P 1'
#
loop_
_entity.id
_entity.type
_entity.pdbx_description
1 polymer ?
#
loop_
_entity_poly.entity_id
_entity_poly.type
_entity_poly.pdbx_seq_one_letter_code
_entity_poly.pdbx_strand_id
1 'polypeptide(L)'
;MKLRLIPSIPGYRTIDRYILGKFLRTYIFGLLMIIIIVLVFDYVEKVDDFPELKAPWGAVINDYYLNFIPYFINQFSSLFTFIAVIFFTSKMAMQTEIVAILSGGVSFRRLLWPYMLGAFLITAANMCLSLWVIPEAQSEIIQFESKYVKSSQRVLYDENAYRQIDDGTFAYVRGYSPGMERVPFFAIERFEGAELVETLDAANATFDVE
;
A
#
# COMPACT_ATOMS: atom_id res chain seq x y z
N MET A 1 -54.94 15.83 15.14
CA MET A 1 -53.82 16.32 14.28
C MET A 1 -52.79 15.20 14.24
N LYS A 2 -52.84 14.31 13.21
CA LYS A 2 -51.95 13.16 13.09
C LYS A 2 -50.67 13.66 12.41
N LEU A 3 -49.60 13.87 13.20
CA LEU A 3 -48.26 14.03 12.67
C LEU A 3 -47.88 12.70 11.96
N ARG A 4 -47.94 12.69 10.64
CA ARG A 4 -47.34 11.63 9.82
C ARG A 4 -45.83 11.64 10.08
N LEU A 5 -45.37 10.75 10.93
CA LEU A 5 -43.98 10.31 10.97
C LEU A 5 -43.69 9.60 9.62
N ILE A 6 -43.37 10.36 8.60
CA ILE A 6 -42.76 9.81 7.39
C ILE A 6 -41.38 9.34 7.84
N PRO A 7 -41.06 8.04 7.77
CA PRO A 7 -39.72 7.59 8.01
C PRO A 7 -38.84 8.17 6.91
N SER A 8 -38.24 9.33 7.18
CA SER A 8 -37.32 9.94 6.24
C SER A 8 -36.04 9.10 6.25
N ILE A 9 -35.81 8.39 5.14
CA ILE A 9 -34.58 7.66 4.89
C ILE A 9 -33.41 8.64 5.12
N PRO A 10 -32.50 8.32 6.05
CA PRO A 10 -31.30 9.13 6.27
C PRO A 10 -30.50 9.20 4.95
N GLY A 11 -29.95 10.36 4.61
CA GLY A 11 -29.17 10.55 3.37
C GLY A 11 -29.88 11.33 2.26
N TYR A 12 -31.21 11.47 2.33
CA TYR A 12 -32.00 12.21 1.32
C TYR A 12 -32.31 13.68 1.67
N ARG A 13 -31.93 14.13 2.87
CA ARG A 13 -32.14 15.52 3.26
C ARG A 13 -30.98 16.40 2.82
N THR A 14 -31.26 17.63 2.47
CA THR A 14 -30.27 18.64 2.03
C THR A 14 -29.11 18.78 3.03
N ILE A 15 -29.40 18.74 4.34
CA ILE A 15 -28.41 18.82 5.42
C ILE A 15 -27.44 17.63 5.40
N ASP A 16 -27.95 16.40 5.22
CA ASP A 16 -27.12 15.20 5.19
C ASP A 16 -26.13 15.25 4.01
N ARG A 17 -26.65 15.64 2.85
CA ARG A 17 -25.83 15.82 1.64
C ARG A 17 -24.77 16.91 1.81
N TYR A 18 -25.12 17.99 2.48
CA TYR A 18 -24.23 19.09 2.76
C TYR A 18 -23.06 18.65 3.66
N ILE A 19 -23.36 18.00 4.80
CA ILE A 19 -22.37 17.50 5.78
C ILE A 19 -21.49 16.45 5.11
N LEU A 20 -22.09 15.46 4.45
CA LEU A 20 -21.38 14.41 3.72
C LEU A 20 -20.44 15.01 2.67
N GLY A 21 -20.92 15.97 1.89
CA GLY A 21 -20.12 16.66 0.88
C GLY A 21 -18.94 17.43 1.47
N LYS A 22 -19.12 18.12 2.61
CA LYS A 22 -18.02 18.79 3.33
C LYS A 22 -16.99 17.76 3.82
N PHE A 23 -17.45 16.67 4.43
CA PHE A 23 -16.57 15.61 4.92
C PHE A 23 -15.73 15.00 3.81
N LEU A 24 -16.36 14.52 2.74
CA LEU A 24 -15.66 13.88 1.63
C LEU A 24 -14.70 14.82 0.91
N ARG A 25 -15.07 16.10 0.72
CA ARG A 25 -14.16 17.09 0.13
C ARG A 25 -12.93 17.32 0.99
N THR A 26 -13.11 17.44 2.31
CA THR A 26 -11.99 17.62 3.24
C THR A 26 -11.08 16.40 3.24
N TYR A 27 -11.66 15.20 3.23
CA TYR A 27 -10.93 13.93 3.15
C TYR A 27 -10.11 13.83 1.85
N ILE A 28 -10.76 14.03 0.70
CA ILE A 28 -10.09 13.96 -0.61
C ILE A 28 -8.98 15.01 -0.70
N PHE A 29 -9.23 16.23 -0.25
CA PHE A 29 -8.24 17.29 -0.26
C PHE A 29 -7.01 16.92 0.59
N GLY A 30 -7.22 16.41 1.81
CA GLY A 30 -6.13 15.97 2.68
C GLY A 30 -5.33 14.82 2.07
N LEU A 31 -6.01 13.82 1.50
CA LEU A 31 -5.36 12.71 0.79
C LEU A 31 -4.53 13.19 -0.40
N LEU A 32 -5.07 14.06 -1.24
CA LEU A 32 -4.33 14.59 -2.39
C LEU A 32 -3.08 15.34 -1.96
N MET A 33 -3.17 16.14 -0.90
CA MET A 33 -2.01 16.85 -0.36
C MET A 33 -0.90 15.89 0.07
N ILE A 34 -1.23 14.83 0.83
CA ILE A 34 -0.20 13.88 1.28
C ILE A 34 0.36 13.06 0.13
N ILE A 35 -0.47 12.65 -0.84
CA ILE A 35 -0.02 11.90 -2.01
C ILE A 35 1.01 12.72 -2.80
N ILE A 36 0.73 14.00 -3.04
CA ILE A 36 1.68 14.89 -3.73
C ILE A 36 3.00 14.98 -2.96
N ILE A 37 2.93 15.14 -1.64
CA ILE A 37 4.12 15.20 -0.79
C ILE A 37 4.92 13.90 -0.89
N VAL A 38 4.25 12.76 -0.74
CA VAL A 38 4.90 11.43 -0.80
C VAL A 38 5.53 11.19 -2.17
N LEU A 39 4.84 11.53 -3.27
CA LEU A 39 5.39 11.39 -4.62
C LEU A 39 6.63 12.27 -4.83
N VAL A 40 6.63 13.50 -4.30
CA VAL A 40 7.80 14.38 -4.39
C VAL A 40 8.97 13.83 -3.59
N PHE A 41 8.73 13.31 -2.38
CA PHE A 41 9.79 12.71 -1.57
C PHE A 41 10.37 11.44 -2.23
N ASP A 42 9.50 10.53 -2.70
CA ASP A 42 9.95 9.33 -3.40
C ASP A 42 10.72 9.64 -4.68
N TYR A 43 10.28 10.67 -5.42
CA TYR A 43 10.99 11.14 -6.61
C TYR A 43 12.38 11.68 -6.27
N VAL A 44 12.49 12.52 -5.24
CA VAL A 44 13.79 13.09 -4.82
C VAL A 44 14.75 12.01 -4.32
N GLU A 45 14.23 11.01 -3.61
CA GLU A 45 15.04 9.88 -3.13
C GLU A 45 15.58 9.01 -4.27
N LYS A 46 14.80 8.83 -5.35
CA LYS A 46 15.12 7.91 -6.45
C LYS A 46 15.61 8.59 -7.72
N VAL A 47 15.66 9.92 -7.77
CA VAL A 47 16.01 10.67 -9.00
C VAL A 47 17.41 10.34 -9.52
N ASP A 48 18.34 10.06 -8.63
CA ASP A 48 19.71 9.71 -8.99
C ASP A 48 19.82 8.25 -9.47
N ASP A 49 18.94 7.38 -9.02
CA ASP A 49 18.91 5.97 -9.38
C ASP A 49 18.29 5.73 -10.77
N PHE A 50 17.27 6.51 -11.16
CA PHE A 50 16.54 6.31 -12.42
C PHE A 50 17.39 6.38 -13.69
N PRO A 51 18.38 7.29 -13.84
CA PRO A 51 19.28 7.31 -14.98
C PRO A 51 20.20 6.08 -15.03
N GLU A 52 20.64 5.58 -13.87
CA GLU A 52 21.48 4.38 -13.76
C GLU A 52 20.71 3.12 -14.16
N LEU A 53 19.41 3.09 -13.88
CA LEU A 53 18.49 1.99 -14.19
C LEU A 53 18.19 1.87 -15.69
N LYS A 54 18.52 2.88 -16.51
CA LYS A 54 18.16 2.95 -17.95
C LYS A 54 16.67 2.72 -18.21
N ALA A 55 15.81 3.00 -17.22
CA ALA A 55 14.37 2.85 -17.34
C ALA A 55 13.79 3.99 -18.20
N PRO A 56 12.96 3.71 -19.19
CA PRO A 56 12.27 4.76 -19.93
C PRO A 56 11.28 5.50 -19.02
N TRP A 57 11.22 6.82 -19.11
CA TRP A 57 10.32 7.65 -18.27
C TRP A 57 8.86 7.22 -18.32
N GLY A 58 8.41 6.67 -19.45
CA GLY A 58 7.05 6.12 -19.57
C GLY A 58 6.80 4.93 -18.64
N ALA A 59 7.76 4.03 -18.48
CA ALA A 59 7.67 2.92 -17.53
C ALA A 59 7.72 3.41 -16.07
N VAL A 60 8.56 4.39 -15.76
CA VAL A 60 8.62 4.98 -14.41
C VAL A 60 7.26 5.58 -14.01
N ILE A 61 6.58 6.28 -14.92
CA ILE A 61 5.29 6.90 -14.61
C ILE A 61 4.19 5.86 -14.54
N ASN A 62 4.08 4.96 -15.54
CA ASN A 62 2.95 4.06 -15.66
C ASN A 62 3.08 2.81 -14.78
N ASP A 63 4.27 2.18 -14.76
CA ASP A 63 4.44 0.89 -14.10
C ASP A 63 4.81 1.08 -12.62
N TYR A 64 5.45 2.21 -12.28
CA TYR A 64 5.82 2.51 -10.91
C TYR A 64 4.85 3.50 -10.24
N TYR A 65 4.80 4.78 -10.66
CA TYR A 65 4.04 5.81 -9.93
C TYR A 65 2.53 5.63 -9.95
N LEU A 66 1.92 5.21 -11.06
CA LEU A 66 0.48 4.96 -11.08
C LEU A 66 0.06 3.80 -10.18
N ASN A 67 0.92 2.79 -10.04
CA ASN A 67 0.68 1.65 -9.17
C ASN A 67 1.03 1.93 -7.69
N PHE A 68 1.89 2.91 -7.43
CA PHE A 68 2.27 3.36 -6.11
C PHE A 68 1.13 4.12 -5.38
N ILE A 69 0.37 4.94 -6.11
CA ILE A 69 -0.69 5.80 -5.56
C ILE A 69 -1.78 5.01 -4.79
N PRO A 70 -2.39 3.92 -5.31
CA PRO A 70 -3.42 3.17 -4.60
C PRO A 70 -2.97 2.62 -3.25
N TYR A 71 -1.73 2.18 -3.15
CA TYR A 71 -1.13 1.71 -1.90
C TYR A 71 -1.12 2.81 -0.84
N PHE A 72 -0.64 4.01 -1.19
CA PHE A 72 -0.57 5.14 -0.27
C PHE A 72 -1.94 5.72 0.09
N ILE A 73 -2.90 5.72 -0.85
CA ILE A 73 -4.30 6.06 -0.54
C ILE A 73 -4.81 5.16 0.57
N ASN A 74 -4.65 3.85 0.45
CA ASN A 74 -5.11 2.89 1.44
C ASN A 74 -4.38 3.06 2.78
N GLN A 75 -3.06 3.20 2.74
CA GLN A 75 -2.21 3.34 3.93
C GLN A 75 -2.58 4.56 4.78
N PHE A 76 -2.80 5.71 4.15
CA PHE A 76 -3.09 6.96 4.85
C PHE A 76 -4.58 7.23 5.04
N SER A 77 -5.47 6.45 4.43
CA SER A 77 -6.90 6.72 4.43
C SER A 77 -7.52 6.82 5.83
N SER A 78 -7.18 5.91 6.75
CA SER A 78 -7.72 5.92 8.11
C SER A 78 -7.30 7.18 8.88
N LEU A 79 -6.04 7.57 8.76
CA LEU A 79 -5.49 8.79 9.38
C LEU A 79 -6.20 10.03 8.84
N PHE A 80 -6.33 10.14 7.50
CA PHE A 80 -6.98 11.30 6.89
C PHE A 80 -8.48 11.31 7.09
N THR A 81 -9.14 10.17 7.28
CA THR A 81 -10.54 10.11 7.70
C THR A 81 -10.71 10.76 9.07
N PHE A 82 -9.84 10.42 10.03
CA PHE A 82 -9.86 11.00 11.36
C PHE A 82 -9.59 12.51 11.35
N ILE A 83 -8.53 12.94 10.66
CA ILE A 83 -8.18 14.36 10.49
C ILE A 83 -9.33 15.13 9.83
N ALA A 84 -9.92 14.58 8.79
CA ALA A 84 -11.02 15.22 8.07
C ALA A 84 -12.23 15.42 8.97
N VAL A 85 -12.60 14.41 9.77
CA VAL A 85 -13.71 14.52 10.72
C VAL A 85 -13.48 15.65 11.73
N ILE A 86 -12.29 15.70 12.33
CA ILE A 86 -11.94 16.76 13.29
C ILE A 86 -11.97 18.14 12.61
N PHE A 87 -11.29 18.25 11.48
CA PHE A 87 -11.11 19.53 10.80
C PHE A 87 -12.43 20.13 10.30
N PHE A 88 -13.26 19.34 9.58
CA PHE A 88 -14.51 19.91 9.07
C PHE A 88 -15.54 20.15 10.18
N THR A 89 -15.55 19.30 11.23
CA THR A 89 -16.44 19.48 12.40
C THR A 89 -16.06 20.74 13.16
N SER A 90 -14.77 20.95 13.43
CA SER A 90 -14.28 22.16 14.06
C SER A 90 -14.64 23.41 13.26
N LYS A 91 -14.47 23.36 11.93
CA LYS A 91 -14.85 24.44 11.05
C LYS A 91 -16.35 24.74 11.10
N MET A 92 -17.21 23.72 11.06
CA MET A 92 -18.66 23.89 11.21
C MET A 92 -19.05 24.44 12.60
N ALA A 93 -18.36 24.02 13.67
CA ALA A 93 -18.57 24.53 15.00
C ALA A 93 -18.19 26.03 15.12
N MET A 94 -17.02 26.40 14.58
CA MET A 94 -16.57 27.81 14.54
C MET A 94 -17.51 28.70 13.73
N GLN A 95 -18.13 28.18 12.68
CA GLN A 95 -19.12 28.89 11.86
C GLN A 95 -20.53 28.85 12.45
N THR A 96 -20.71 28.34 13.68
CA THR A 96 -21.99 28.20 14.37
C THR A 96 -23.02 27.31 13.63
N GLU A 97 -22.63 26.63 12.55
CA GLU A 97 -23.50 25.80 11.74
C GLU A 97 -24.11 24.63 12.55
N ILE A 98 -23.30 23.98 13.41
CA ILE A 98 -23.76 22.89 14.27
C ILE A 98 -24.85 23.39 15.22
N VAL A 99 -24.65 24.55 15.85
CA VAL A 99 -25.61 25.15 16.76
C VAL A 99 -26.90 25.51 16.01
N ALA A 100 -26.79 26.09 14.82
CA ALA A 100 -27.94 26.43 13.98
C ALA A 100 -28.75 25.17 13.55
N ILE A 101 -28.09 24.06 13.24
CA ILE A 101 -28.74 22.81 12.88
C ILE A 101 -29.48 22.20 14.08
N LEU A 102 -28.87 22.18 15.26
CA LEU A 102 -29.47 21.64 16.49
C LEU A 102 -30.61 22.49 16.98
N SER A 103 -30.50 23.84 16.96
CA SER A 103 -31.57 24.76 17.33
C SER A 103 -32.74 24.71 16.34
N GLY A 104 -32.50 24.31 15.10
CA GLY A 104 -33.53 24.01 14.10
C GLY A 104 -34.30 22.70 14.36
N GLY A 105 -34.08 22.03 15.51
CA GLY A 105 -34.81 20.81 15.95
C GLY A 105 -34.26 19.50 15.37
N VAL A 106 -33.08 19.51 14.77
CA VAL A 106 -32.39 18.28 14.33
C VAL A 106 -31.73 17.63 15.53
N SER A 107 -32.05 16.35 15.78
CA SER A 107 -31.46 15.62 16.91
C SER A 107 -29.95 15.33 16.64
N PHE A 108 -29.18 15.25 17.72
CA PHE A 108 -27.72 14.94 17.62
C PHE A 108 -27.45 13.59 16.91
N ARG A 109 -28.25 12.56 17.18
CA ARG A 109 -28.13 11.27 16.49
C ARG A 109 -28.33 11.40 14.97
N ARG A 110 -29.22 12.28 14.56
CA ARG A 110 -29.47 12.58 13.15
C ARG A 110 -28.29 13.31 12.52
N LEU A 111 -27.65 14.21 13.25
CA LEU A 111 -26.45 14.90 12.82
C LEU A 111 -25.28 13.94 12.60
N LEU A 112 -25.15 12.88 13.40
CA LEU A 112 -24.07 11.88 13.26
C LEU A 112 -24.24 10.96 12.04
N TRP A 113 -25.45 10.83 11.49
CA TRP A 113 -25.74 9.91 10.40
C TRP A 113 -24.85 10.14 9.14
N PRO A 114 -24.71 11.37 8.60
CA PRO A 114 -23.84 11.62 7.46
C PRO A 114 -22.37 11.33 7.74
N TYR A 115 -21.89 11.41 8.98
CA TYR A 115 -20.54 11.02 9.36
C TYR A 115 -20.36 9.49 9.24
N MET A 116 -21.32 8.73 9.76
CA MET A 116 -21.30 7.27 9.65
C MET A 116 -21.38 6.80 8.20
N LEU A 117 -22.23 7.45 7.41
CA LEU A 117 -22.34 7.15 5.98
C LEU A 117 -21.04 7.46 5.24
N GLY A 118 -20.43 8.61 5.52
CA GLY A 118 -19.15 8.98 4.92
C GLY A 118 -18.02 8.03 5.30
N ALA A 119 -17.90 7.66 6.58
CA ALA A 119 -16.93 6.68 7.05
C ALA A 119 -17.14 5.32 6.39
N PHE A 120 -18.40 4.87 6.27
CA PHE A 120 -18.74 3.62 5.59
C PHE A 120 -18.32 3.64 4.10
N LEU A 121 -18.59 4.74 3.38
CA LEU A 121 -18.21 4.88 1.98
C LEU A 121 -16.67 4.84 1.81
N ILE A 122 -15.93 5.53 2.67
CA ILE A 122 -14.47 5.51 2.65
C ILE A 122 -13.94 4.10 2.94
N THR A 123 -14.48 3.43 3.96
CA THR A 123 -14.08 2.06 4.32
C THR A 123 -14.37 1.08 3.18
N ALA A 124 -15.55 1.17 2.56
CA ALA A 124 -15.91 0.34 1.42
C ALA A 124 -14.97 0.58 0.21
N ALA A 125 -14.65 1.83 -0.08
CA ALA A 125 -13.69 2.16 -1.13
C ALA A 125 -12.29 1.61 -0.84
N ASN A 126 -11.79 1.74 0.40
CA ASN A 126 -10.51 1.17 0.80
C ASN A 126 -10.51 -0.36 0.75
N MET A 127 -11.62 -1.01 1.12
CA MET A 127 -11.75 -2.45 1.00
C MET A 127 -11.66 -2.91 -0.45
N CYS A 128 -12.33 -2.20 -1.37
CA CYS A 128 -12.21 -2.47 -2.81
C CYS A 128 -10.78 -2.28 -3.32
N LEU A 129 -10.11 -1.19 -2.91
CA LEU A 129 -8.69 -0.95 -3.26
C LEU A 129 -7.80 -2.08 -2.75
N SER A 130 -7.98 -2.50 -1.49
CA SER A 130 -7.15 -3.51 -0.85
C SER A 130 -7.31 -4.91 -1.46
N LEU A 131 -8.54 -5.27 -1.89
CA LEU A 131 -8.82 -6.61 -2.40
C LEU A 131 -8.51 -6.76 -3.90
N TRP A 132 -8.68 -5.71 -4.69
CA TRP A 132 -8.60 -5.82 -6.16
C TRP A 132 -7.47 -4.99 -6.76
N VAL A 133 -7.34 -3.73 -6.37
CA VAL A 133 -6.39 -2.82 -7.03
C VAL A 133 -4.96 -2.98 -6.51
N ILE A 134 -4.79 -3.07 -5.18
CA ILE A 134 -3.46 -3.12 -4.58
C ILE A 134 -2.68 -4.39 -4.93
N PRO A 135 -3.27 -5.61 -4.95
CA PRO A 135 -2.52 -6.81 -5.33
C PRO A 135 -1.97 -6.76 -6.75
N GLU A 136 -2.77 -6.24 -7.70
CA GLU A 136 -2.34 -6.06 -9.09
C GLU A 136 -1.25 -4.99 -9.21
N ALA A 137 -1.49 -3.82 -8.61
CA ALA A 137 -0.55 -2.72 -8.57
C ALA A 137 0.81 -3.12 -7.94
N GLN A 138 0.78 -3.89 -6.86
CA GLN A 138 1.98 -4.37 -6.19
C GLN A 138 2.78 -5.36 -7.06
N SER A 139 2.08 -6.20 -7.83
CA SER A 139 2.72 -7.11 -8.78
C SER A 139 3.50 -6.34 -9.87
N GLU A 140 2.92 -5.26 -10.40
CA GLU A 140 3.57 -4.40 -11.41
C GLU A 140 4.81 -3.68 -10.84
N ILE A 141 4.72 -3.16 -9.61
CA ILE A 141 5.86 -2.54 -8.92
C ILE A 141 7.01 -3.55 -8.75
N ILE A 142 6.71 -4.77 -8.29
CA ILE A 142 7.71 -5.82 -8.09
C ILE A 142 8.37 -6.20 -9.43
N GLN A 143 7.59 -6.29 -10.51
CA GLN A 143 8.12 -6.56 -11.84
C GLN A 143 9.03 -5.41 -12.32
N PHE A 144 8.62 -4.16 -12.13
CA PHE A 144 9.44 -3.00 -12.44
C PHE A 144 10.76 -3.02 -11.64
N GLU A 145 10.70 -3.22 -10.34
CA GLU A 145 11.88 -3.31 -9.48
C GLU A 145 12.80 -4.48 -9.87
N SER A 146 12.23 -5.65 -10.19
CA SER A 146 13.02 -6.81 -10.61
C SER A 146 13.73 -6.57 -11.92
N LYS A 147 13.09 -5.85 -12.85
CA LYS A 147 13.60 -5.58 -14.18
C LYS A 147 14.65 -4.48 -14.20
N TYR A 148 14.45 -3.41 -13.46
CA TYR A 148 15.29 -2.23 -13.53
C TYR A 148 16.17 -2.04 -12.30
N VAL A 149 15.66 -2.18 -11.09
CA VAL A 149 16.38 -1.93 -9.84
C VAL A 149 17.31 -3.11 -9.50
N LYS A 150 16.77 -4.32 -9.46
CA LYS A 150 17.56 -5.52 -9.11
C LYS A 150 18.56 -5.90 -10.18
N SER A 151 18.37 -5.49 -11.44
CA SER A 151 19.37 -5.70 -12.49
C SER A 151 20.60 -4.80 -12.33
N SER A 152 20.45 -3.61 -11.75
CA SER A 152 21.56 -2.70 -11.46
C SER A 152 22.24 -2.99 -10.11
N GLN A 153 21.48 -3.43 -9.12
CA GLN A 153 21.99 -3.81 -7.79
C GLN A 153 22.28 -5.31 -7.67
N ARG A 154 22.77 -5.97 -8.72
CA ARG A 154 23.11 -7.40 -8.70
C ARG A 154 24.30 -7.76 -7.79
N VAL A 155 24.40 -7.10 -6.67
CA VAL A 155 25.27 -7.50 -5.56
C VAL A 155 24.45 -7.56 -4.29
N LEU A 156 23.39 -8.36 -4.26
CA LEU A 156 22.73 -8.72 -3.01
C LEU A 156 23.31 -10.03 -2.49
N TYR A 157 24.26 -9.87 -1.61
CA TYR A 157 24.95 -10.89 -0.85
C TYR A 157 24.09 -11.59 0.21
N ASP A 158 22.76 -11.70 0.07
CA ASP A 158 22.00 -12.20 1.20
C ASP A 158 20.77 -13.06 0.88
N GLU A 159 20.76 -13.77 -0.22
CA GLU A 159 19.79 -14.86 -0.33
C GLU A 159 20.51 -16.18 -0.08
N ASN A 160 20.47 -16.61 1.19
CA ASN A 160 20.80 -17.97 1.59
C ASN A 160 19.69 -18.89 1.07
N ALA A 161 19.93 -19.59 -0.03
CA ALA A 161 18.98 -20.53 -0.58
C ALA A 161 19.26 -21.92 -0.01
N TYR A 162 18.32 -22.43 0.78
CA TYR A 162 18.29 -23.83 1.23
C TYR A 162 17.29 -24.58 0.36
N ARG A 163 17.75 -25.65 -0.29
CA ARG A 163 16.89 -26.49 -1.11
C ARG A 163 17.16 -27.98 -0.84
N GLN A 164 16.11 -28.72 -0.56
CA GLN A 164 16.20 -30.17 -0.48
C GLN A 164 16.34 -30.75 -1.90
N ILE A 165 17.40 -31.52 -2.14
CA ILE A 165 17.70 -32.17 -3.43
C ILE A 165 17.20 -33.61 -3.41
N ASP A 166 17.36 -34.31 -2.28
CA ASP A 166 16.96 -35.69 -2.09
C ASP A 166 16.55 -35.91 -0.62
N ASP A 167 15.97 -37.07 -0.29
CA ASP A 167 15.60 -37.40 1.09
C ASP A 167 16.82 -37.28 2.02
N GLY A 168 16.73 -36.30 2.96
CA GLY A 168 17.81 -36.02 3.90
C GLY A 168 18.99 -35.22 3.34
N THR A 169 18.99 -34.83 2.03
CA THR A 169 20.10 -34.10 1.41
C THR A 169 19.66 -32.69 1.05
N PHE A 170 20.38 -31.70 1.58
CA PHE A 170 20.09 -30.28 1.38
C PHE A 170 21.26 -29.60 0.70
N ALA A 171 20.96 -28.78 -0.32
CA ALA A 171 21.91 -27.83 -0.90
C ALA A 171 21.72 -26.46 -0.26
N TYR A 172 22.81 -25.88 0.16
CA TYR A 172 22.89 -24.53 0.66
C TYR A 172 23.75 -23.69 -0.28
N VAL A 173 23.18 -22.59 -0.72
CA VAL A 173 23.84 -21.63 -1.60
C VAL A 173 23.83 -20.26 -0.93
N ARG A 174 25.00 -19.68 -0.75
CA ARG A 174 25.13 -18.34 -0.18
C ARG A 174 25.49 -17.34 -1.27
N GLY A 175 24.69 -16.27 -1.36
CA GLY A 175 24.96 -15.18 -2.29
C GLY A 175 24.71 -15.54 -3.77
N TYR A 176 23.65 -16.34 -4.06
CA TYR A 176 23.26 -16.64 -5.43
C TYR A 176 22.72 -15.38 -6.11
N SER A 177 23.28 -15.02 -7.26
CA SER A 177 22.74 -13.99 -8.14
C SER A 177 22.47 -14.59 -9.52
N PRO A 178 21.21 -14.51 -10.02
CA PRO A 178 20.88 -14.96 -11.38
C PRO A 178 21.74 -14.19 -12.40
N GLY A 179 22.60 -14.91 -13.14
CA GLY A 179 23.54 -14.38 -14.12
C GLY A 179 24.98 -14.29 -13.66
N MET A 180 25.33 -14.69 -12.45
CA MET A 180 26.69 -15.05 -12.09
C MET A 180 26.93 -16.51 -12.45
N GLU A 181 27.97 -16.79 -13.23
CA GLU A 181 28.46 -18.13 -13.52
C GLU A 181 29.16 -18.76 -12.29
N ARG A 182 29.26 -18.04 -11.19
CA ARG A 182 29.99 -18.43 -9.98
C ARG A 182 29.16 -18.16 -8.73
N VAL A 183 29.17 -19.11 -7.80
CA VAL A 183 28.58 -18.99 -6.47
C VAL A 183 29.72 -18.91 -5.46
N PRO A 184 29.77 -17.87 -4.60
CA PRO A 184 30.86 -17.67 -3.64
C PRO A 184 30.91 -18.74 -2.55
N PHE A 185 29.82 -19.38 -2.21
CA PHE A 185 29.77 -20.49 -1.26
C PHE A 185 28.64 -21.45 -1.62
N PHE A 186 28.97 -22.73 -1.68
CA PHE A 186 28.03 -23.82 -1.92
C PHE A 186 28.33 -24.96 -0.94
N ALA A 187 27.29 -25.46 -0.28
CA ALA A 187 27.41 -26.60 0.59
C ALA A 187 26.32 -27.62 0.28
N ILE A 188 26.69 -28.91 0.38
CA ILE A 188 25.73 -30.02 0.40
C ILE A 188 25.82 -30.68 1.77
N GLU A 189 24.70 -30.76 2.45
CA GLU A 189 24.54 -31.35 3.78
C GLU A 189 23.62 -32.55 3.68
N ARG A 190 24.05 -33.69 4.24
CA ARG A 190 23.26 -34.89 4.30
C ARG A 190 22.94 -35.24 5.74
N PHE A 191 21.67 -35.38 6.01
CA PHE A 191 21.14 -35.73 7.33
C PHE A 191 20.55 -37.15 7.35
N GLU A 192 20.81 -37.89 8.37
CA GLU A 192 20.10 -39.12 8.72
C GLU A 192 19.28 -38.85 9.99
N GLY A 193 17.97 -38.62 9.80
CA GLY A 193 17.09 -38.15 10.87
C GLY A 193 17.41 -36.71 11.28
N ALA A 194 17.93 -36.48 12.49
CA ALA A 194 18.34 -35.16 13.01
C ALA A 194 19.86 -35.00 13.09
N GLU A 195 20.64 -35.97 12.61
CA GLU A 195 22.10 -36.00 12.72
C GLU A 195 22.73 -35.67 11.35
N LEU A 196 23.66 -34.71 11.31
CA LEU A 196 24.44 -34.37 10.12
C LEU A 196 25.52 -35.44 9.91
N VAL A 197 25.39 -36.23 8.85
CA VAL A 197 26.27 -37.35 8.57
C VAL A 197 27.42 -36.97 7.64
N GLU A 198 27.12 -36.09 6.67
CA GLU A 198 28.09 -35.73 5.65
C GLU A 198 27.88 -34.26 5.22
N THR A 199 28.97 -33.52 5.08
CA THR A 199 28.95 -32.15 4.51
C THR A 199 30.03 -32.01 3.48
N LEU A 200 29.70 -31.33 2.37
CA LEU A 200 30.63 -30.93 1.32
C LEU A 200 30.56 -29.45 1.15
N ASP A 201 31.63 -28.77 1.50
CA ASP A 201 31.74 -27.30 1.38
C ASP A 201 32.62 -26.92 0.18
N ALA A 202 32.16 -26.07 -0.66
CA ALA A 202 32.91 -25.54 -1.81
C ALA A 202 32.90 -24.00 -1.79
N ALA A 203 34.09 -23.41 -1.81
CA ALA A 203 34.27 -22.01 -2.07
C ALA A 203 34.42 -21.79 -3.60
N ASN A 204 33.57 -20.93 -4.16
CA ASN A 204 33.55 -20.61 -5.61
C ASN A 204 33.14 -21.81 -6.51
N ALA A 205 31.90 -22.25 -6.38
CA ALA A 205 31.32 -23.20 -7.34
C ALA A 205 30.94 -22.49 -8.66
N THR A 206 31.30 -23.09 -9.79
CA THR A 206 30.90 -22.64 -11.13
C THR A 206 29.89 -23.62 -11.71
N PHE A 207 28.86 -23.08 -12.38
CA PHE A 207 27.91 -23.88 -13.13
C PHE A 207 28.41 -24.08 -14.55
N ASP A 208 28.64 -25.30 -14.96
CA ASP A 208 28.82 -25.66 -16.37
C ASP A 208 27.40 -25.95 -16.91
N VAL A 209 26.90 -25.11 -17.79
CA VAL A 209 25.63 -25.34 -18.49
C VAL A 209 25.99 -26.02 -19.80
N GLU A 210 25.92 -27.35 -19.85
CA GLU A 210 25.88 -28.09 -21.09
C GLU A 210 24.54 -27.98 -21.80
#